data_4acdad475c62c4b964b76b4eb866c41c
#
_entry.id   4acdad475c62c4b964b76b4eb866c41c
#
_cell.length_a   1.000
_cell.length_b   1.000
_cell.length_c   1.000
_cell.angle_alpha   90.00
_cell.angle_beta   90.00
_cell.angle_gamma   90.00
#
_symmetry.space_group_name_H-M   'P 1'
#
loop_
_entity.id
_entity.type
_entity.pdbx_description
1 polymer ?
#
loop_
_entity_poly.entity_id
_entity_poly.type
_entity_poly.pdbx_seq_one_letter_code
_entity_poly.pdbx_strand_id
1 'polypeptide(L)'
;ETENFPAFLQQNRKHCYWMIFSDYSFKPKFPKKPVITATIIPFSDYRWIQTICNLSKLKTNLDIKKTYINEKYISFIKFIECLPAFHISLIVDENLNYYKNENINEKEYFKRYFEGVKVHYGNHINYAVVQPNPKMNIGNINRVLKLLNGQPKIRIFKQSQIVSSLISSVSKLIVDSTQVECKILWCSDTDDILSYSENSLFYPFVFDMIRTDLYRLRPQKIYQIDFLKKVNKDFDELIRIPDYIVGTISDLNLKELTVSHGKFLPVLYSFLTNSNKNLVISLTNTSNKIELTKYEFKKLVKKEPDWSAYG
;
A
#
# COMPACT_ATOMS: atom_id res chain seq x y z
N GLU A 1 8.01 18.27 -7.15
CA GLU A 1 8.82 17.08 -7.47
C GLU A 1 9.30 16.46 -6.17
N THR A 2 9.00 15.20 -5.94
CA THR A 2 9.37 14.49 -4.70
C THR A 2 10.73 13.86 -4.92
N GLU A 3 11.81 14.61 -4.82
CA GLU A 3 13.17 14.14 -5.10
C GLU A 3 13.58 12.93 -4.25
N ASN A 4 12.98 12.76 -3.07
CA ASN A 4 13.40 11.75 -2.12
C ASN A 4 13.05 10.30 -2.54
N PHE A 5 11.88 10.05 -3.14
CA PHE A 5 11.55 8.69 -3.59
C PHE A 5 12.33 8.28 -4.84
N PRO A 6 12.46 9.11 -5.88
CA PRO A 6 13.38 8.84 -6.99
C PRO A 6 14.82 8.63 -6.53
N ALA A 7 15.32 9.43 -5.57
CA ALA A 7 16.65 9.24 -5.00
C ALA A 7 16.80 7.89 -4.29
N PHE A 8 15.81 7.49 -3.49
CA PHE A 8 15.75 6.17 -2.87
C PHE A 8 15.80 5.04 -3.91
N LEU A 9 14.99 5.14 -4.97
CA LEU A 9 14.99 4.14 -6.05
C LEU A 9 16.35 4.09 -6.77
N GLN A 10 16.96 5.25 -7.04
CA GLN A 10 18.26 5.34 -7.70
C GLN A 10 19.39 4.72 -6.87
N GLN A 11 19.39 4.93 -5.55
CA GLN A 11 20.34 4.31 -4.62
C GLN A 11 20.22 2.79 -4.62
N ASN A 12 19.00 2.28 -4.80
CA ASN A 12 18.66 0.86 -4.72
C ASN A 12 18.48 0.17 -6.09
N ARG A 13 18.81 0.84 -7.21
CA ARG A 13 18.55 0.36 -8.59
C ARG A 13 19.20 -0.97 -8.98
N LYS A 14 20.18 -1.44 -8.20
CA LYS A 14 20.87 -2.72 -8.42
C LYS A 14 20.18 -3.90 -7.74
N HIS A 15 19.20 -3.66 -6.87
CA HIS A 15 18.44 -4.73 -6.25
C HIS A 15 17.46 -5.34 -7.23
N CYS A 16 17.49 -6.67 -7.32
CA CYS A 16 16.56 -7.44 -8.16
C CYS A 16 15.29 -7.84 -7.42
N TYR A 17 15.24 -7.72 -6.11
CA TYR A 17 14.07 -8.09 -5.30
C TYR A 17 13.54 -6.89 -4.52
N TRP A 18 12.22 -6.78 -4.50
CA TRP A 18 11.51 -5.70 -3.82
C TRP A 18 10.30 -6.28 -3.09
N MET A 19 10.10 -5.87 -1.85
CA MET A 19 8.87 -6.17 -1.11
C MET A 19 8.07 -4.88 -0.92
N ILE A 20 6.76 -4.99 -1.13
CA ILE A 20 5.80 -3.92 -0.85
C ILE A 20 4.83 -4.46 0.19
N PHE A 21 4.87 -3.91 1.39
CA PHE A 21 3.90 -4.17 2.43
C PHE A 21 2.86 -3.06 2.43
N SER A 22 1.58 -3.39 2.48
CA SER A 22 0.53 -2.38 2.53
C SER A 22 -0.49 -2.65 3.61
N ASP A 23 -0.97 -1.56 4.19
CA ASP A 23 -2.12 -1.54 5.08
C ASP A 23 -2.98 -0.32 4.82
N TYR A 24 -4.24 -0.35 5.24
CA TYR A 24 -5.21 0.71 4.98
C TYR A 24 -6.31 0.79 6.03
N SER A 25 -6.76 2.02 6.27
CA SER A 25 -7.89 2.35 7.13
C SER A 25 -8.92 3.14 6.33
N PHE A 26 -9.88 2.43 5.71
CA PHE A 26 -10.93 3.07 4.90
C PHE A 26 -12.25 3.30 5.63
N LYS A 27 -12.36 2.86 6.88
CA LYS A 27 -13.52 3.10 7.74
C LYS A 27 -13.13 3.66 9.10
N PRO A 28 -12.32 4.73 9.12
CA PRO A 28 -11.97 5.32 10.40
C PRO A 28 -13.23 5.94 11.03
N LYS A 29 -13.33 5.87 12.37
CA LYS A 29 -14.36 6.64 13.09
C LYS A 29 -13.98 8.11 13.02
N PHE A 30 -14.96 8.98 12.71
CA PHE A 30 -14.76 10.43 12.76
C PHE A 30 -14.09 10.86 14.09
N PRO A 31 -13.10 11.76 14.09
CA PRO A 31 -12.61 12.61 12.99
C PRO A 31 -11.45 12.02 12.15
N LYS A 32 -11.20 10.72 12.23
CA LYS A 32 -10.10 10.07 11.51
C LYS A 32 -10.31 10.07 9.99
N LYS A 33 -9.21 9.97 9.24
CA LYS A 33 -9.20 10.02 7.78
C LYS A 33 -8.95 8.65 7.15
N PRO A 34 -9.52 8.36 5.98
CA PRO A 34 -9.11 7.20 5.19
C PRO A 34 -7.66 7.34 4.72
N VAL A 35 -6.86 6.33 5.00
CA VAL A 35 -5.42 6.31 4.67
C VAL A 35 -5.06 4.94 4.12
N ILE A 36 -4.17 4.91 3.13
CA ILE A 36 -3.44 3.73 2.68
C ILE A 36 -1.95 4.01 2.73
N THR A 37 -1.16 3.05 3.20
CA THR A 37 0.30 3.13 3.20
C THR A 37 0.92 1.93 2.51
N ALA A 38 1.92 2.18 1.68
CA ALA A 38 2.82 1.20 1.12
C ALA A 38 4.23 1.39 1.69
N THR A 39 4.79 0.35 2.29
CA THR A 39 6.17 0.27 2.77
C THR A 39 6.98 -0.54 1.77
N ILE A 40 8.03 0.04 1.20
CA ILE A 40 8.83 -0.50 0.11
C ILE A 40 10.20 -0.84 0.64
N ILE A 41 10.61 -2.10 0.52
CA ILE A 41 11.90 -2.60 1.01
C ILE A 41 12.64 -3.29 -0.14
N PRO A 42 13.81 -2.77 -0.59
CA PRO A 42 14.70 -3.47 -1.52
C PRO A 42 15.51 -4.53 -0.79
N PHE A 43 15.84 -5.64 -1.45
CA PHE A 43 16.75 -6.65 -0.89
C PHE A 43 17.52 -7.40 -1.97
N SER A 44 18.69 -7.92 -1.59
CA SER A 44 19.60 -8.60 -2.51
C SER A 44 19.33 -10.11 -2.56
N ASP A 45 18.98 -10.70 -1.43
CA ASP A 45 18.70 -12.13 -1.34
C ASP A 45 17.68 -12.44 -0.23
N TYR A 46 17.17 -13.66 -0.26
CA TYR A 46 16.15 -14.12 0.69
C TYR A 46 16.66 -14.25 2.13
N ARG A 47 17.95 -14.54 2.32
CA ARG A 47 18.55 -14.68 3.67
C ARG A 47 18.55 -13.36 4.41
N TRP A 48 18.80 -12.28 3.68
CA TRP A 48 18.75 -10.94 4.25
C TRP A 48 17.35 -10.59 4.77
N ILE A 49 16.30 -10.86 3.98
CA ILE A 49 14.95 -10.60 4.41
C ILE A 49 14.53 -11.48 5.60
N GLN A 50 14.97 -12.76 5.63
CA GLN A 50 14.75 -13.64 6.79
C GLN A 50 15.44 -13.10 8.05
N THR A 51 16.66 -12.58 7.92
CA THR A 51 17.38 -11.95 9.04
C THR A 51 16.60 -10.76 9.58
N ILE A 52 16.10 -9.90 8.72
CA ILE A 52 15.25 -8.76 9.10
C ILE A 52 13.98 -9.23 9.82
N CYS A 53 13.29 -10.25 9.29
CA CYS A 53 12.10 -10.82 9.91
C CYS A 53 12.41 -11.39 11.30
N ASN A 54 13.53 -12.10 11.45
CA ASN A 54 13.93 -12.66 12.75
C ASN A 54 14.29 -11.56 13.75
N LEU A 55 15.00 -10.53 13.32
CA LEU A 55 15.30 -9.36 14.17
C LEU A 55 14.01 -8.62 14.58
N SER A 56 13.04 -8.52 13.69
CA SER A 56 11.75 -7.92 14.03
C SER A 56 10.98 -8.78 15.02
N LYS A 57 10.91 -10.09 14.85
CA LYS A 57 10.27 -11.02 15.80
C LYS A 57 10.84 -10.93 17.22
N LEU A 58 12.15 -10.78 17.34
CA LEU A 58 12.81 -10.60 18.65
C LEU A 58 12.39 -9.30 19.35
N LYS A 59 11.93 -8.30 18.58
CA LYS A 59 11.63 -6.97 19.09
C LYS A 59 10.12 -6.70 19.23
N THR A 60 9.27 -7.55 18.67
CA THR A 60 7.82 -7.26 18.60
C THR A 60 6.97 -8.49 18.87
N ASN A 61 6.00 -8.33 19.71
CA ASN A 61 4.70 -8.96 19.77
C ASN A 61 3.66 -7.84 20.01
N LEU A 62 3.80 -6.73 19.28
CA LEU A 62 3.09 -5.51 19.58
C LEU A 62 1.91 -5.33 18.61
N ASP A 63 0.70 -5.50 19.11
CA ASP A 63 -0.52 -5.05 18.42
C ASP A 63 -0.71 -3.56 18.68
N ILE A 64 -0.67 -2.72 17.64
CA ILE A 64 -0.83 -1.26 17.76
C ILE A 64 -2.12 -0.87 18.51
N LYS A 65 -3.17 -1.67 18.40
CA LYS A 65 -4.45 -1.40 19.08
C LYS A 65 -4.36 -1.54 20.59
N LYS A 66 -3.43 -2.36 21.08
CA LYS A 66 -3.21 -2.69 22.49
C LYS A 66 -1.88 -2.18 23.04
N THR A 67 -1.09 -1.50 22.20
CA THR A 67 0.26 -1.10 22.57
C THR A 67 0.23 0.20 23.37
N TYR A 68 0.95 0.19 24.47
CA TYR A 68 1.34 1.40 25.22
C TYR A 68 2.78 1.74 24.87
N ILE A 69 3.17 3.01 25.07
CA ILE A 69 4.56 3.42 24.90
C ILE A 69 5.38 2.73 25.98
N ASN A 70 6.31 1.89 25.57
CA ASN A 70 7.25 1.19 26.42
C ASN A 70 8.57 0.97 25.66
N GLU A 71 9.60 0.48 26.33
CA GLU A 71 10.91 0.26 25.74
C GLU A 71 10.89 -0.65 24.48
N LYS A 72 10.03 -1.67 24.48
CA LYS A 72 9.87 -2.56 23.32
C LYS A 72 9.32 -1.79 22.12
N TYR A 73 8.31 -0.95 22.35
CA TYR A 73 7.73 -0.13 21.32
C TYR A 73 8.73 0.87 20.74
N ILE A 74 9.45 1.59 21.60
CA ILE A 74 10.50 2.52 21.17
C ILE A 74 11.61 1.78 20.41
N SER A 75 12.02 0.61 20.90
CA SER A 75 13.01 -0.24 20.21
C SER A 75 12.50 -0.66 18.81
N PHE A 76 11.22 -0.93 18.65
CA PHE A 76 10.63 -1.23 17.36
C PHE A 76 10.64 -0.02 16.41
N ILE A 77 10.26 1.15 16.88
CA ILE A 77 10.32 2.38 16.09
C ILE A 77 11.76 2.65 15.60
N LYS A 78 12.75 2.54 16.49
CA LYS A 78 14.16 2.68 16.13
C LYS A 78 14.61 1.62 15.10
N PHE A 79 14.11 0.39 15.21
CA PHE A 79 14.37 -0.65 14.23
C PHE A 79 13.80 -0.25 12.85
N ILE A 80 12.56 0.24 12.77
CA ILE A 80 11.95 0.70 11.51
C ILE A 80 12.77 1.85 10.89
N GLU A 81 13.24 2.78 11.71
CA GLU A 81 14.10 3.89 11.24
C GLU A 81 15.41 3.41 10.59
N CYS A 82 15.97 2.31 11.09
CA CYS A 82 17.19 1.72 10.55
C CYS A 82 16.96 0.92 9.26
N LEU A 83 15.72 0.50 8.96
CA LEU A 83 15.46 -0.26 7.74
C LEU A 83 15.73 0.56 6.49
N PRO A 84 16.30 -0.05 5.42
CA PRO A 84 16.38 0.55 4.11
C PRO A 84 15.00 0.52 3.43
N ALA A 85 14.05 1.24 4.01
CA ALA A 85 12.67 1.26 3.57
C ALA A 85 12.25 2.67 3.18
N PHE A 86 11.30 2.75 2.25
CA PHE A 86 10.59 3.99 1.92
C PHE A 86 9.08 3.77 2.08
N HIS A 87 8.37 4.79 2.56
CA HIS A 87 6.95 4.70 2.87
C HIS A 87 6.17 5.75 2.09
N ILE A 88 5.13 5.30 1.41
CA ILE A 88 4.22 6.17 0.66
C ILE A 88 2.84 6.02 1.26
N SER A 89 2.28 7.13 1.73
CA SER A 89 0.95 7.18 2.31
C SER A 89 0.04 8.10 1.51
N LEU A 90 -1.16 7.61 1.20
CA LEU A 90 -2.22 8.37 0.59
C LEU A 90 -3.34 8.62 1.61
N ILE A 91 -3.65 9.88 1.86
CA ILE A 91 -4.85 10.31 2.55
C ILE A 91 -5.93 10.49 1.47
N VAL A 92 -7.04 9.78 1.59
CA VAL A 92 -8.07 9.73 0.56
C VAL A 92 -9.31 10.49 1.03
N ASP A 93 -9.80 11.41 0.22
CA ASP A 93 -11.10 12.04 0.47
C ASP A 93 -12.21 10.97 0.36
N GLU A 94 -13.08 10.88 1.38
CA GLU A 94 -14.21 9.95 1.37
C GLU A 94 -15.18 10.19 0.20
N ASN A 95 -15.25 11.43 -0.28
CA ASN A 95 -16.08 11.85 -1.41
C ASN A 95 -15.34 11.74 -2.74
N LEU A 96 -14.16 11.11 -2.79
CA LEU A 96 -13.40 10.97 -4.01
C LEU A 96 -14.22 10.22 -5.06
N ASN A 97 -14.58 10.93 -6.12
CA ASN A 97 -15.35 10.40 -7.23
C ASN A 97 -14.54 10.50 -8.51
N TYR A 98 -13.93 9.39 -8.91
CA TYR A 98 -13.12 9.30 -10.14
C TYR A 98 -13.94 9.44 -11.43
N TYR A 99 -15.28 9.38 -11.34
CA TYR A 99 -16.17 9.19 -12.49
C TYR A 99 -17.07 10.38 -12.79
N LYS A 100 -16.89 11.52 -12.11
CA LYS A 100 -17.74 12.71 -12.28
C LYS A 100 -17.89 13.19 -13.73
N ASN A 101 -16.94 12.87 -14.59
CA ASN A 101 -16.91 13.35 -15.97
C ASN A 101 -17.58 12.41 -16.98
N GLU A 102 -18.03 11.21 -16.59
CA GLU A 102 -18.42 10.19 -17.56
C GLU A 102 -19.93 9.96 -17.69
N ASN A 103 -20.80 10.66 -17.01
CA ASN A 103 -22.26 10.41 -17.01
C ASN A 103 -22.65 8.92 -16.78
N ILE A 104 -21.74 8.12 -16.23
CA ILE A 104 -21.88 6.70 -16.01
C ILE A 104 -21.98 6.47 -14.51
N ASN A 105 -22.89 5.61 -14.08
CA ASN A 105 -22.92 5.23 -12.68
C ASN A 105 -21.72 4.31 -12.33
N GLU A 106 -21.29 4.34 -11.07
CA GLU A 106 -20.10 3.63 -10.59
C GLU A 106 -20.15 2.12 -10.88
N LYS A 107 -21.33 1.50 -10.80
CA LYS A 107 -21.49 0.07 -11.10
C LYS A 107 -21.22 -0.23 -12.56
N GLU A 108 -21.73 0.60 -13.47
CA GLU A 108 -21.50 0.47 -14.91
C GLU A 108 -20.05 0.72 -15.29
N TYR A 109 -19.40 1.68 -14.63
CA TYR A 109 -17.98 1.91 -14.81
C TYR A 109 -17.16 0.65 -14.49
N PHE A 110 -17.38 0.03 -13.32
CA PHE A 110 -16.66 -1.18 -12.96
C PHE A 110 -16.97 -2.34 -13.90
N LYS A 111 -18.18 -2.48 -14.40
CA LYS A 111 -18.49 -3.49 -15.41
C LYS A 111 -17.63 -3.29 -16.66
N ARG A 112 -17.63 -2.09 -17.25
CA ARG A 112 -16.81 -1.77 -18.42
C ARG A 112 -15.33 -1.97 -18.18
N TYR A 113 -14.84 -1.58 -17.01
CA TYR A 113 -13.46 -1.83 -16.62
C TYR A 113 -13.12 -3.33 -16.69
N PHE A 114 -13.93 -4.21 -16.07
CA PHE A 114 -13.69 -5.64 -16.05
C PHE A 114 -13.92 -6.34 -17.38
N GLU A 115 -14.85 -5.87 -18.17
CA GLU A 115 -15.00 -6.32 -19.56
C GLU A 115 -13.75 -5.99 -20.38
N GLY A 116 -13.22 -4.80 -20.24
CA GLY A 116 -11.95 -4.40 -20.84
C GLY A 116 -10.76 -5.26 -20.39
N VAL A 117 -10.68 -5.55 -19.09
CA VAL A 117 -9.65 -6.47 -18.53
C VAL A 117 -9.81 -7.87 -19.10
N LYS A 118 -11.04 -8.39 -19.22
CA LYS A 118 -11.32 -9.70 -19.81
C LYS A 118 -10.88 -9.78 -21.27
N VAL A 119 -11.19 -8.77 -22.08
CA VAL A 119 -10.74 -8.68 -23.47
C VAL A 119 -9.21 -8.66 -23.55
N HIS A 120 -8.57 -7.88 -22.68
CA HIS A 120 -7.11 -7.81 -22.61
C HIS A 120 -6.48 -9.18 -22.34
N TYR A 121 -6.98 -9.93 -21.35
CA TYR A 121 -6.52 -11.30 -21.09
C TYR A 121 -6.80 -12.27 -22.25
N GLY A 122 -7.93 -12.10 -22.95
CA GLY A 122 -8.28 -12.92 -24.12
C GLY A 122 -7.32 -12.72 -25.29
N ASN A 123 -6.89 -11.49 -25.53
CA ASN A 123 -6.02 -11.13 -26.65
C ASN A 123 -4.53 -11.41 -26.40
N HIS A 124 -4.11 -11.52 -25.15
CA HIS A 124 -2.71 -11.65 -24.77
C HIS A 124 -2.34 -13.01 -24.15
N ILE A 125 -3.08 -14.06 -24.50
CA ILE A 125 -2.83 -15.44 -24.07
C ILE A 125 -1.39 -15.90 -24.37
N ASN A 126 -0.75 -15.35 -25.41
CA ASN A 126 0.60 -15.74 -25.85
C ASN A 126 1.75 -15.05 -25.08
N TYR A 127 1.50 -14.08 -24.21
CA TYR A 127 2.53 -13.49 -23.35
C TYR A 127 2.75 -14.33 -22.09
N ALA A 128 3.02 -15.62 -22.29
CA ALA A 128 3.17 -16.63 -21.25
C ALA A 128 4.34 -16.41 -20.28
N VAL A 129 5.23 -15.45 -20.54
CA VAL A 129 6.43 -15.23 -19.73
C VAL A 129 6.14 -14.63 -18.36
N VAL A 130 4.95 -14.05 -18.16
CA VAL A 130 4.62 -13.32 -16.93
C VAL A 130 3.31 -13.75 -16.27
N GLN A 131 2.55 -14.69 -16.85
CA GLN A 131 1.23 -15.03 -16.32
C GLN A 131 1.02 -16.53 -16.04
N PRO A 132 0.90 -16.92 -14.75
CA PRO A 132 0.40 -18.25 -14.43
C PRO A 132 -1.10 -18.31 -14.78
N ASN A 133 -1.44 -19.04 -15.83
CA ASN A 133 -2.80 -19.46 -16.17
C ASN A 133 -3.85 -18.37 -16.52
N PRO A 134 -3.86 -17.86 -17.78
CA PRO A 134 -4.86 -16.87 -18.22
C PRO A 134 -6.32 -17.36 -18.12
N LYS A 135 -6.58 -18.67 -18.21
CA LYS A 135 -7.93 -19.24 -18.07
C LYS A 135 -8.49 -19.04 -16.65
N MET A 136 -7.63 -19.17 -15.63
CA MET A 136 -8.04 -18.93 -14.25
C MET A 136 -8.38 -17.46 -14.01
N ASN A 137 -7.64 -16.54 -14.61
CA ASN A 137 -7.88 -15.11 -14.50
C ASN A 137 -9.22 -14.70 -15.15
N ILE A 138 -9.53 -15.22 -16.35
CA ILE A 138 -10.84 -15.00 -17.01
C ILE A 138 -11.97 -15.56 -16.15
N GLY A 139 -11.79 -16.72 -15.52
CA GLY A 139 -12.76 -17.29 -14.58
C GLY A 139 -13.03 -16.35 -13.39
N ASN A 140 -11.99 -15.77 -12.79
CA ASN A 140 -12.12 -14.81 -11.71
C ASN A 140 -12.83 -13.53 -12.15
N ILE A 141 -12.49 -13.00 -13.33
CA ILE A 141 -13.14 -11.81 -13.88
C ILE A 141 -14.63 -12.06 -14.12
N ASN A 142 -15.01 -13.21 -14.66
CA ASN A 142 -16.43 -13.56 -14.85
C ASN A 142 -17.20 -13.63 -13.52
N ARG A 143 -16.57 -14.11 -12.44
CA ARG A 143 -17.17 -14.10 -11.10
C ARG A 143 -17.36 -12.68 -10.59
N VAL A 144 -16.38 -11.79 -10.80
CA VAL A 144 -16.50 -10.37 -10.45
C VAL A 144 -17.61 -9.69 -11.23
N LEU A 145 -17.72 -9.93 -12.54
CA LEU A 145 -18.82 -9.42 -13.37
C LEU A 145 -20.19 -9.94 -12.89
N LYS A 146 -20.26 -11.19 -12.45
CA LYS A 146 -21.48 -11.75 -11.83
C LYS A 146 -21.85 -11.02 -10.53
N LEU A 147 -20.86 -10.72 -9.65
CA LEU A 147 -21.08 -9.90 -8.46
C LEU A 147 -21.59 -8.51 -8.81
N LEU A 148 -21.01 -7.87 -9.84
CA LEU A 148 -21.44 -6.55 -10.31
C LEU A 148 -22.84 -6.55 -10.89
N ASN A 149 -23.35 -7.67 -11.43
CA ASN A 149 -24.72 -7.78 -11.91
C ASN A 149 -25.75 -7.86 -10.77
N GLY A 150 -25.34 -8.33 -9.59
CA GLY A 150 -26.17 -8.37 -8.39
C GLY A 150 -26.24 -7.03 -7.64
N GLN A 151 -26.13 -7.11 -6.31
CA GLN A 151 -26.07 -5.95 -5.40
C GLN A 151 -24.63 -5.80 -4.81
N PRO A 152 -23.68 -5.30 -5.60
CA PRO A 152 -22.30 -5.21 -5.16
C PRO A 152 -22.11 -4.10 -4.11
N LYS A 153 -21.19 -4.30 -3.18
CA LYS A 153 -20.71 -3.24 -2.29
C LYS A 153 -19.73 -2.35 -3.07
N ILE A 154 -20.23 -1.43 -3.89
CA ILE A 154 -19.43 -0.56 -4.77
C ILE A 154 -18.28 0.14 -4.05
N ARG A 155 -18.46 0.50 -2.77
CA ARG A 155 -17.40 1.07 -1.95
C ARG A 155 -16.15 0.18 -1.91
N ILE A 156 -16.30 -1.14 -1.82
CA ILE A 156 -15.16 -2.07 -1.79
C ILE A 156 -14.42 -2.06 -3.13
N PHE A 157 -15.13 -1.97 -4.24
CA PHE A 157 -14.52 -1.84 -5.57
C PHE A 157 -13.70 -0.56 -5.70
N LYS A 158 -14.25 0.57 -5.22
CA LYS A 158 -13.52 1.86 -5.19
C LYS A 158 -12.24 1.75 -4.34
N GLN A 159 -12.34 1.19 -3.16
CA GLN A 159 -11.20 0.99 -2.25
C GLN A 159 -10.15 0.07 -2.89
N SER A 160 -10.57 -1.03 -3.50
CA SER A 160 -9.69 -1.95 -4.22
C SER A 160 -8.96 -1.26 -5.37
N GLN A 161 -9.64 -0.36 -6.10
CA GLN A 161 -9.02 0.41 -7.18
C GLN A 161 -7.94 1.36 -6.65
N ILE A 162 -8.18 2.04 -5.52
CA ILE A 162 -7.18 2.92 -4.92
C ILE A 162 -5.95 2.10 -4.50
N VAL A 163 -6.14 0.96 -3.83
CA VAL A 163 -5.05 0.06 -3.43
C VAL A 163 -4.26 -0.39 -4.66
N SER A 164 -4.96 -0.93 -5.67
CA SER A 164 -4.30 -1.43 -6.88
C SER A 164 -3.55 -0.32 -7.63
N SER A 165 -4.13 0.88 -7.73
CA SER A 165 -3.49 2.02 -8.38
C SER A 165 -2.21 2.48 -7.65
N LEU A 166 -2.22 2.51 -6.32
CA LEU A 166 -1.02 2.84 -5.55
C LEU A 166 0.07 1.78 -5.77
N ILE A 167 -0.26 0.50 -5.60
CA ILE A 167 0.72 -0.59 -5.72
C ILE A 167 1.25 -0.68 -7.15
N SER A 168 0.39 -0.54 -8.16
CA SER A 168 0.80 -0.53 -9.59
C SER A 168 1.74 0.65 -9.89
N SER A 169 1.42 1.84 -9.38
CA SER A 169 2.25 3.03 -9.60
C SER A 169 3.62 2.89 -8.93
N VAL A 170 3.66 2.40 -7.70
CA VAL A 170 4.91 2.11 -6.98
C VAL A 170 5.72 1.06 -7.73
N SER A 171 5.09 -0.05 -8.13
CA SER A 171 5.73 -1.12 -8.89
C SER A 171 6.28 -0.63 -10.21
N LYS A 172 5.54 0.24 -10.92
CA LYS A 172 5.99 0.89 -12.15
C LYS A 172 7.27 1.69 -11.93
N LEU A 173 7.32 2.52 -10.88
CA LEU A 173 8.48 3.34 -10.57
C LEU A 173 9.70 2.49 -10.20
N ILE A 174 9.49 1.37 -9.51
CA ILE A 174 10.54 0.38 -9.24
C ILE A 174 11.07 -0.22 -10.55
N VAL A 175 10.18 -0.73 -11.42
CA VAL A 175 10.54 -1.31 -12.72
C VAL A 175 11.29 -0.32 -13.60
N ASP A 176 10.89 0.96 -13.57
CA ASP A 176 11.55 2.01 -14.36
C ASP A 176 12.96 2.32 -13.88
N SER A 177 13.17 2.31 -12.58
CA SER A 177 14.44 2.69 -11.95
C SER A 177 15.45 1.53 -11.89
N THR A 178 14.98 0.28 -11.83
CA THR A 178 15.87 -0.89 -11.80
C THR A 178 16.59 -1.10 -13.13
N GLN A 179 17.89 -1.44 -13.03
CA GLN A 179 18.74 -1.75 -14.19
C GLN A 179 18.75 -3.23 -14.54
N VAL A 180 18.15 -4.06 -13.70
CA VAL A 180 18.12 -5.53 -13.81
C VAL A 180 16.67 -6.01 -13.85
N GLU A 181 16.48 -7.25 -14.28
CA GLU A 181 15.18 -7.91 -14.09
C GLU A 181 14.78 -7.86 -12.62
N CYS A 182 13.57 -7.38 -12.32
CA CYS A 182 13.14 -7.22 -10.95
C CYS A 182 11.96 -8.13 -10.60
N LYS A 183 11.97 -8.60 -9.35
CA LYS A 183 10.87 -9.34 -8.74
C LYS A 183 10.28 -8.52 -7.62
N ILE A 184 8.99 -8.29 -7.71
CA ILE A 184 8.23 -7.51 -6.73
C ILE A 184 7.30 -8.47 -5.99
N LEU A 185 7.38 -8.47 -4.67
CA LEU A 185 6.50 -9.25 -3.81
C LEU A 185 5.58 -8.29 -3.08
N TRP A 186 4.30 -8.34 -3.37
CA TRP A 186 3.31 -7.56 -2.64
C TRP A 186 2.71 -8.38 -1.51
N CYS A 187 2.65 -7.79 -0.31
CA CYS A 187 2.12 -8.39 0.90
C CYS A 187 1.18 -7.40 1.59
N SER A 188 -0.03 -7.82 1.87
CA SER A 188 -1.04 -7.02 2.56
C SER A 188 -1.76 -7.83 3.63
N ASP A 189 -2.25 -7.16 4.67
CA ASP A 189 -3.09 -7.82 5.67
C ASP A 189 -4.41 -8.28 5.04
N THR A 190 -4.97 -9.36 5.58
CA THR A 190 -6.27 -9.87 5.13
C THR A 190 -7.36 -9.09 5.85
N ASP A 191 -7.98 -8.17 5.14
CA ASP A 191 -9.06 -7.33 5.65
C ASP A 191 -10.36 -7.48 4.83
N ASP A 192 -11.32 -6.59 5.08
CA ASP A 192 -12.61 -6.56 4.39
C ASP A 192 -12.49 -6.44 2.85
N ILE A 193 -11.41 -5.84 2.33
CA ILE A 193 -11.22 -5.66 0.90
C ILE A 193 -10.74 -6.94 0.25
N LEU A 194 -9.73 -7.57 0.85
CA LEU A 194 -9.16 -8.80 0.33
C LEU A 194 -10.01 -10.04 0.63
N SER A 195 -10.85 -9.99 1.65
CA SER A 195 -11.76 -11.08 2.05
C SER A 195 -13.19 -10.91 1.53
N TYR A 196 -13.47 -9.90 0.71
CA TYR A 196 -14.81 -9.66 0.19
C TYR A 196 -15.27 -10.79 -0.74
N SER A 197 -16.30 -11.45 -0.38
CA SER A 197 -16.99 -12.64 -0.86
C SER A 197 -16.56 -13.94 -0.16
N GLU A 198 -17.54 -14.80 0.05
CA GLU A 198 -17.45 -16.06 0.82
C GLU A 198 -16.32 -17.01 0.35
N ASN A 199 -15.77 -16.82 -0.85
CA ASN A 199 -14.76 -17.69 -1.45
C ASN A 199 -13.37 -17.04 -1.56
N SER A 200 -13.08 -15.97 -0.82
CA SER A 200 -11.79 -15.24 -0.93
C SER A 200 -11.43 -14.81 -2.36
N LEU A 201 -12.43 -14.57 -3.21
CA LEU A 201 -12.27 -14.25 -4.64
C LEU A 201 -11.68 -12.87 -4.88
N PHE A 202 -11.81 -11.99 -3.89
CA PHE A 202 -11.36 -10.61 -4.02
C PHE A 202 -9.83 -10.49 -3.99
N TYR A 203 -9.17 -11.42 -3.38
CA TYR A 203 -7.73 -11.50 -3.29
C TYR A 203 -7.04 -11.61 -4.66
N PRO A 204 -7.38 -12.61 -5.47
CA PRO A 204 -6.88 -12.69 -6.83
C PRO A 204 -7.25 -11.48 -7.67
N PHE A 205 -8.42 -10.91 -7.43
CA PHE A 205 -8.97 -9.78 -8.14
C PHE A 205 -8.16 -8.49 -7.97
N VAL A 206 -7.85 -8.07 -6.73
CA VAL A 206 -7.01 -6.89 -6.49
C VAL A 206 -5.64 -7.09 -7.10
N PHE A 207 -5.09 -8.29 -6.99
CA PHE A 207 -3.81 -8.64 -7.59
C PHE A 207 -3.85 -8.63 -9.13
N ASP A 208 -4.94 -9.12 -9.73
CA ASP A 208 -5.12 -9.07 -11.19
C ASP A 208 -5.27 -7.63 -11.70
N MET A 209 -5.90 -6.74 -10.93
CA MET A 209 -5.91 -5.30 -11.24
C MET A 209 -4.48 -4.75 -11.27
N ILE A 210 -3.69 -5.00 -10.22
CA ILE A 210 -2.29 -4.55 -10.12
C ILE A 210 -1.49 -5.04 -11.33
N ARG A 211 -1.59 -6.31 -11.67
CA ARG A 211 -0.87 -6.90 -12.81
C ARG A 211 -1.29 -6.29 -14.13
N THR A 212 -2.58 -6.11 -14.34
CA THR A 212 -3.13 -5.53 -15.57
C THR A 212 -2.66 -4.08 -15.74
N ASP A 213 -2.72 -3.29 -14.69
CA ASP A 213 -2.29 -1.90 -14.73
C ASP A 213 -0.78 -1.81 -14.98
N LEU A 214 0.01 -2.62 -14.29
CA LEU A 214 1.47 -2.65 -14.49
C LEU A 214 1.85 -3.08 -15.91
N TYR A 215 1.18 -4.10 -16.45
CA TYR A 215 1.39 -4.52 -17.82
C TYR A 215 1.07 -3.43 -18.84
N ARG A 216 -0.05 -2.72 -18.67
CA ARG A 216 -0.42 -1.58 -19.53
C ARG A 216 0.61 -0.45 -19.46
N LEU A 217 1.18 -0.22 -18.30
CA LEU A 217 2.15 0.84 -18.06
C LEU A 217 3.55 0.47 -18.59
N ARG A 218 3.94 -0.81 -18.58
CA ARG A 218 5.29 -1.28 -18.95
C ARG A 218 5.27 -2.63 -19.69
N PRO A 219 4.70 -2.69 -20.90
CA PRO A 219 4.55 -3.96 -21.63
C PRO A 219 5.89 -4.55 -22.13
N GLN A 220 6.96 -3.74 -22.21
CA GLN A 220 8.25 -4.17 -22.80
C GLN A 220 9.33 -4.49 -21.75
N LYS A 221 9.05 -4.25 -20.45
CA LYS A 221 10.00 -4.53 -19.38
C LYS A 221 9.82 -5.95 -18.83
N ILE A 222 10.94 -6.62 -18.52
CA ILE A 222 10.91 -7.91 -17.86
C ILE A 222 10.85 -7.69 -16.36
N TYR A 223 9.77 -8.11 -15.76
CA TYR A 223 9.54 -8.08 -14.32
C TYR A 223 8.61 -9.21 -13.90
N GLN A 224 8.70 -9.61 -12.64
CA GLN A 224 7.76 -10.53 -12.03
C GLN A 224 7.12 -9.82 -10.84
N ILE A 225 5.80 -9.89 -10.72
CA ILE A 225 5.08 -9.45 -9.55
C ILE A 225 4.27 -10.61 -8.99
N ASP A 226 4.49 -10.91 -7.72
CA ASP A 226 3.79 -11.97 -7.00
C ASP A 226 3.10 -11.40 -5.77
N PHE A 227 2.02 -12.05 -5.37
CA PHE A 227 1.31 -11.73 -4.17
C PHE A 227 1.58 -12.79 -3.10
N LEU A 228 2.04 -12.33 -1.95
CA LEU A 228 2.23 -13.18 -0.78
C LEU A 228 1.00 -13.11 0.11
N LYS A 229 0.18 -14.16 0.08
CA LYS A 229 -0.89 -14.33 1.06
C LYS A 229 -0.26 -14.46 2.45
N LYS A 230 -0.85 -13.82 3.46
CA LYS A 230 -0.45 -13.83 4.89
C LYS A 230 -0.29 -15.23 5.53
N VAL A 231 -0.08 -16.27 4.77
CA VAL A 231 0.14 -17.64 5.27
C VAL A 231 1.53 -17.80 5.88
N ASN A 232 2.45 -16.90 5.55
CA ASN A 232 3.82 -16.98 6.05
C ASN A 232 4.00 -16.07 7.27
N LYS A 233 3.91 -16.66 8.47
CA LYS A 233 4.14 -15.97 9.77
C LYS A 233 5.47 -15.20 9.82
N ASP A 234 6.38 -15.47 8.87
CA ASP A 234 7.68 -14.84 8.82
C ASP A 234 7.64 -13.34 8.49
N PHE A 235 6.60 -12.89 7.77
CA PHE A 235 6.45 -11.49 7.36
C PHE A 235 5.44 -10.69 8.21
N ASP A 236 4.78 -11.31 9.20
CA ASP A 236 3.75 -10.66 10.02
C ASP A 236 4.25 -9.38 10.68
N GLU A 237 5.50 -9.35 11.11
CA GLU A 237 6.09 -8.17 11.77
C GLU A 237 6.35 -7.02 10.79
N LEU A 238 6.70 -7.33 9.54
CA LEU A 238 6.92 -6.30 8.51
C LEU A 238 5.61 -5.72 7.98
N ILE A 239 4.53 -6.52 7.95
CA ILE A 239 3.18 -6.03 7.60
C ILE A 239 2.66 -5.03 8.63
N ARG A 240 3.11 -5.12 9.89
CA ARG A 240 2.73 -4.16 10.94
C ARG A 240 3.31 -2.77 10.72
N ILE A 241 4.41 -2.63 9.97
CA ILE A 241 5.01 -1.32 9.73
C ILE A 241 4.01 -0.34 9.08
N PRO A 242 3.39 -0.67 7.92
CA PRO A 242 2.37 0.20 7.36
C PRO A 242 1.15 0.38 8.27
N ASP A 243 0.75 -0.58 9.12
CA ASP A 243 -0.35 -0.43 10.09
C ASP A 243 -0.06 0.69 11.10
N TYR A 244 1.16 0.75 11.66
CA TYR A 244 1.58 1.84 12.55
C TYR A 244 1.51 3.21 11.85
N ILE A 245 1.94 3.28 10.60
CA ILE A 245 1.94 4.54 9.84
C ILE A 245 0.51 4.94 9.47
N VAL A 246 -0.31 4.01 8.99
CA VAL A 246 -1.74 4.23 8.69
C VAL A 246 -2.48 4.71 9.92
N GLY A 247 -2.29 4.03 11.07
CA GLY A 247 -2.91 4.42 12.34
C GLY A 247 -2.54 5.84 12.76
N THR A 248 -1.28 6.20 12.64
CA THR A 248 -0.79 7.54 13.00
C THR A 248 -1.33 8.62 12.07
N ILE A 249 -1.24 8.44 10.75
CA ILE A 249 -1.69 9.44 9.77
C ILE A 249 -3.23 9.58 9.81
N SER A 250 -3.94 8.47 10.00
CA SER A 250 -5.40 8.50 10.13
C SER A 250 -5.85 9.32 11.33
N ASP A 251 -5.11 9.25 12.44
CA ASP A 251 -5.39 9.97 13.71
C ASP A 251 -4.86 11.41 13.71
N LEU A 252 -3.90 11.75 12.84
CA LEU A 252 -3.19 13.01 12.83
C LEU A 252 -4.09 14.19 12.45
N ASN A 253 -4.16 15.23 13.29
CA ASN A 253 -4.67 16.52 12.88
C ASN A 253 -3.61 17.24 12.03
N LEU A 254 -3.84 17.34 10.73
CA LEU A 254 -2.88 17.90 9.77
C LEU A 254 -2.64 19.42 9.94
N LYS A 255 -3.57 20.14 10.58
CA LYS A 255 -3.42 21.58 10.81
C LYS A 255 -2.57 21.87 12.05
N GLU A 256 -2.83 21.13 13.12
CA GLU A 256 -2.20 21.34 14.43
C GLU A 256 -1.00 20.43 14.64
N LEU A 257 -0.83 19.42 13.77
CA LEU A 257 0.19 18.37 13.87
C LEU A 257 0.14 17.63 15.21
N THR A 258 -1.08 17.35 15.68
CA THR A 258 -1.36 16.64 16.93
C THR A 258 -2.03 15.31 16.66
N VAL A 259 -1.85 14.34 17.55
CA VAL A 259 -2.52 13.03 17.53
C VAL A 259 -3.37 12.88 18.78
N SER A 260 -4.48 12.16 18.68
CA SER A 260 -5.41 11.99 19.81
C SER A 260 -4.90 10.99 20.86
N HIS A 261 -3.95 10.12 20.50
CA HIS A 261 -3.38 9.13 21.41
C HIS A 261 -1.86 9.21 21.44
N GLY A 262 -1.28 9.28 22.65
CA GLY A 262 0.17 9.37 22.87
C GLY A 262 0.99 8.31 22.14
N LYS A 263 0.45 7.09 21.99
CA LYS A 263 1.11 5.99 21.26
C LYS A 263 1.52 6.29 19.81
N PHE A 264 0.91 7.29 19.18
CA PHE A 264 1.25 7.71 17.82
C PHE A 264 2.39 8.73 17.76
N LEU A 265 2.73 9.35 18.90
CA LEU A 265 3.80 10.35 18.95
C LEU A 265 5.17 9.82 18.49
N PRO A 266 5.63 8.61 18.89
CA PRO A 266 6.91 8.10 18.41
C PRO A 266 6.96 7.96 16.89
N VAL A 267 5.88 7.47 16.25
CA VAL A 267 5.81 7.37 14.79
C VAL A 267 5.83 8.75 14.14
N LEU A 268 5.07 9.72 14.70
CA LEU A 268 5.02 11.08 14.19
C LEU A 268 6.40 11.74 14.25
N TYR A 269 7.06 11.72 15.39
CA TYR A 269 8.30 12.47 15.61
C TYR A 269 9.53 11.80 15.04
N SER A 270 9.65 10.48 15.17
CA SER A 270 10.85 9.78 14.72
C SER A 270 10.77 9.42 13.25
N PHE A 271 9.58 9.21 12.74
CA PHE A 271 9.40 8.56 11.46
C PHE A 271 8.79 9.48 10.39
N LEU A 272 7.61 10.06 10.63
CA LEU A 272 6.94 10.91 9.63
C LEU A 272 7.69 12.23 9.38
N THR A 273 8.49 12.70 10.34
CA THR A 273 9.33 13.90 10.14
C THR A 273 10.55 13.65 9.26
N ASN A 274 10.91 12.37 8.99
CA ASN A 274 12.00 12.02 8.10
C ASN A 274 11.54 11.97 6.64
N SER A 275 11.57 13.11 5.95
CA SER A 275 11.15 13.22 4.55
C SER A 275 11.98 12.36 3.59
N ASN A 276 13.18 11.94 3.96
CA ASN A 276 14.03 11.06 3.14
C ASN A 276 13.50 9.63 3.07
N LYS A 277 12.60 9.26 3.97
CA LYS A 277 12.00 7.92 4.04
C LYS A 277 10.49 7.91 3.86
N ASN A 278 9.87 9.09 3.80
CA ASN A 278 8.41 9.21 3.79
C ASN A 278 7.91 10.16 2.72
N LEU A 279 6.82 9.78 2.10
CA LEU A 279 6.00 10.61 1.22
C LEU A 279 4.55 10.50 1.65
N VAL A 280 3.97 11.60 2.09
CA VAL A 280 2.54 11.67 2.45
C VAL A 280 1.83 12.59 1.47
N ILE A 281 0.80 12.08 0.81
CA ILE A 281 0.02 12.79 -0.22
C ILE A 281 -1.44 12.70 0.16
N SER A 282 -2.21 13.78 0.01
CA SER A 282 -3.67 13.70 0.00
C SER A 282 -4.22 13.76 -1.41
N LEU A 283 -5.25 12.97 -1.63
CA LEU A 283 -6.13 13.01 -2.79
C LEU A 283 -7.42 13.68 -2.37
N THR A 284 -7.66 14.89 -2.88
CA THR A 284 -8.88 15.64 -2.60
C THR A 284 -9.67 15.87 -3.87
N ASN A 285 -11.00 15.83 -3.74
CA ASN A 285 -11.91 16.08 -4.86
C ASN A 285 -12.32 17.56 -4.84
N THR A 286 -11.89 18.31 -5.83
CA THR A 286 -12.38 19.66 -6.08
C THR A 286 -13.54 19.60 -7.09
N SER A 287 -14.21 20.71 -7.33
CA SER A 287 -15.42 20.77 -8.17
C SER A 287 -15.24 20.10 -9.55
N ASN A 288 -14.03 20.14 -10.13
CA ASN A 288 -13.76 19.66 -11.49
C ASN A 288 -12.54 18.74 -11.66
N LYS A 289 -11.74 18.52 -10.62
CA LYS A 289 -10.50 17.72 -10.71
C LYS A 289 -10.13 17.07 -9.38
N ILE A 290 -9.29 16.05 -9.47
CA ILE A 290 -8.60 15.48 -8.32
C ILE A 290 -7.31 16.28 -8.09
N GLU A 291 -7.15 16.81 -6.90
CA GLU A 291 -5.95 17.52 -6.49
C GLU A 291 -5.07 16.64 -5.62
N LEU A 292 -3.76 16.76 -5.86
CA LEU A 292 -2.71 16.09 -5.09
C LEU A 292 -2.03 17.15 -4.21
N THR A 293 -2.06 16.96 -2.90
CA THR A 293 -1.32 17.81 -1.96
C THR A 293 -0.27 16.97 -1.24
N LYS A 294 1.01 17.32 -1.39
CA LYS A 294 2.11 16.72 -0.63
C LYS A 294 2.19 17.37 0.74
N TYR A 295 2.35 16.55 1.78
CA TYR A 295 2.63 17.00 3.14
C TYR A 295 4.09 16.80 3.49
N GLU A 296 4.73 17.83 4.00
CA GLU A 296 6.07 17.78 4.56
C GLU A 296 5.97 18.10 6.06
N PHE A 297 6.27 17.12 6.89
CA PHE A 297 6.30 17.28 8.33
C PHE A 297 7.68 17.83 8.72
N LYS A 298 7.76 19.14 8.98
CA LYS A 298 8.98 19.74 9.53
C LYS A 298 9.22 19.17 10.92
N LYS A 299 10.49 19.02 11.33
CA LYS A 299 10.82 18.60 12.69
C LYS A 299 10.10 19.50 13.70
N LEU A 300 9.05 18.94 14.31
CA LEU A 300 8.17 19.67 15.25
C LEU A 300 8.88 19.97 16.55
N VAL A 301 9.91 19.18 16.87
CA VAL A 301 10.64 19.33 18.14
C VAL A 301 12.14 19.22 17.89
N LYS A 302 12.90 20.17 18.40
CA LYS A 302 14.36 20.17 18.34
C LYS A 302 15.01 19.07 19.21
N LYS A 303 14.26 18.50 20.16
CA LYS A 303 14.71 17.46 21.08
C LYS A 303 13.67 16.35 21.10
N GLU A 304 14.14 15.10 21.04
CA GLU A 304 13.27 13.93 21.18
C GLU A 304 12.49 14.03 22.50
N PRO A 305 11.18 13.88 22.49
CA PRO A 305 10.39 13.94 23.72
C PRO A 305 10.81 12.84 24.68
N ASP A 306 10.72 13.10 25.98
CA ASP A 306 10.83 12.06 26.98
C ASP A 306 9.58 11.17 26.93
N TRP A 307 9.73 10.02 26.29
CA TRP A 307 8.64 9.06 26.07
C TRP A 307 8.13 8.43 27.37
N SER A 308 8.91 8.48 28.46
CA SER A 308 8.51 7.93 29.76
C SER A 308 7.29 8.63 30.36
N ALA A 309 7.05 9.87 29.97
CA ALA A 309 5.90 10.66 30.42
C ALA A 309 4.56 10.21 29.81
N TYR A 310 4.57 9.30 28.82
CA TYR A 310 3.39 8.86 28.07
C TYR A 310 3.06 7.36 28.29
N GLY A 311 3.76 6.71 29.21
CA GLY A 311 3.58 5.30 29.59
C GLY A 311 2.44 5.05 30.57
#